data_debf7af3fd8e0704d22ef1c1778707de
#
_entry.id   debf7af3fd8e0704d22ef1c1778707de
#
_cell.length_a   1.000
_cell.length_b   1.000
_cell.length_c   1.000
_cell.angle_alpha   90.00
_cell.angle_beta   90.00
_cell.angle_gamma   90.00
#
_symmetry.space_group_name_H-M   'P 1'
#
loop_
_entity.id
_entity.type
_entity.pdbx_description
1 polymer ?
#
loop_
_entity_poly.entity_id
_entity_poly.type
_entity_poly.pdbx_seq_one_letter_code
_entity_poly.pdbx_strand_id
1 'polypeptide(L)'
;MKLNYKKIICVGFAFFLISMFWQVYDNVISKILIDSFGLNQTWSGVVLALDNIIAVVLLPVFGKLSDDTNTKWGKRTPYIVVGTIIAAALIIVIGLIDQIQLNQLVASGIGPVTEVENGFMYNEILYETKEAAVAVRTDAVAAIRSQNTLTFVAFIGVLFFVLLAMASFRTPAVSLMPDVTVKPLRSKANAIINLMGSAGGITALGFLSFLAVNYKPYILVFTVLAILMIVALGVFLLTVNEKKLVAQMHQEAIEYGIETVEEVENEENSKEKMPKDVMKSFVLILASIVFWFMGYNAATSKFAVYATDVLNTGYSLPLLVAQGAAIISYLPIGMLASKFGRKKTILLGICELFTAFVLATFTTSETAFLMYAVMALAGIGWATINVNSYPMVVEMAKSGNVGKYTGIYYTASMSAQILTPVLSGILMDVINMHVLFPYCAVFCALAFTTMFFVKHGDAKAIPAGKSKQEIFEDTINALDD
;
A
#
# COMPACT_ATOMS: atom_id res chain seq x y z
N MET A 1 -5.18 -29.13 -5.75
CA MET A 1 -4.10 -28.14 -5.52
C MET A 1 -4.31 -27.44 -4.19
N LYS A 2 -3.32 -27.42 -3.29
CA LYS A 2 -3.43 -26.78 -1.98
C LYS A 2 -2.29 -25.77 -1.82
N LEU A 3 -2.61 -24.56 -1.36
CA LEU A 3 -1.60 -23.54 -1.05
C LEU A 3 -0.81 -23.95 0.20
N ASN A 4 0.51 -23.82 0.14
CA ASN A 4 1.36 -23.97 1.31
C ASN A 4 1.35 -22.65 2.12
N TYR A 5 0.44 -22.54 3.09
CA TYR A 5 0.25 -21.35 3.92
C TYR A 5 1.54 -20.94 4.64
N LYS A 6 2.28 -21.92 5.20
CA LYS A 6 3.53 -21.64 5.93
C LYS A 6 4.57 -20.95 5.04
N LYS A 7 4.74 -21.44 3.79
CA LYS A 7 5.64 -20.85 2.78
C LYS A 7 5.25 -19.39 2.51
N ILE A 8 3.95 -19.11 2.29
CA ILE A 8 3.48 -17.77 1.95
C ILE A 8 3.55 -16.81 3.14
N ILE A 9 3.29 -17.27 4.35
CA ILE A 9 3.49 -16.47 5.57
C ILE A 9 4.96 -16.05 5.70
N CYS A 10 5.91 -16.95 5.46
CA CYS A 10 7.34 -16.62 5.49
C CYS A 10 7.70 -15.56 4.43
N VAL A 11 7.21 -15.68 3.20
CA VAL A 11 7.36 -14.65 2.16
C VAL A 11 6.68 -13.35 2.58
N GLY A 12 5.56 -13.42 3.29
CA GLY A 12 4.79 -12.29 3.80
C GLY A 12 5.56 -11.39 4.77
N PHE A 13 6.68 -11.85 5.38
CA PHE A 13 7.53 -10.98 6.22
C PHE A 13 8.11 -9.81 5.45
N ALA A 14 8.32 -9.91 4.13
CA ALA A 14 8.70 -8.78 3.30
C ALA A 14 7.60 -7.70 3.24
N PHE A 15 6.32 -8.10 3.22
CA PHE A 15 5.17 -7.21 3.29
C PHE A 15 4.95 -6.62 4.70
N PHE A 16 5.17 -7.43 5.72
CA PHE A 16 5.18 -6.98 7.10
C PHE A 16 6.15 -5.81 7.31
N LEU A 17 7.39 -5.95 6.79
CA LEU A 17 8.41 -4.90 6.81
C LEU A 17 7.92 -3.62 6.14
N ILE A 18 7.40 -3.72 4.92
CA ILE A 18 6.93 -2.59 4.12
C ILE A 18 5.81 -1.85 4.87
N SER A 19 4.79 -2.56 5.31
CA SER A 19 3.62 -1.94 5.94
C SER A 19 3.94 -1.35 7.30
N MET A 20 4.83 -1.98 8.08
CA MET A 20 5.29 -1.44 9.36
C MET A 20 6.04 -0.13 9.17
N PHE A 21 6.94 -0.06 8.16
CA PHE A 21 7.63 1.18 7.83
C PHE A 21 6.67 2.30 7.43
N TRP A 22 5.76 2.04 6.48
CA TRP A 22 4.83 3.06 6.01
C TRP A 22 3.91 3.57 7.11
N GLN A 23 3.46 2.69 8.00
CA GLN A 23 2.62 3.09 9.13
C GLN A 23 3.35 4.06 10.08
N VAL A 24 4.65 3.86 10.33
CA VAL A 24 5.45 4.81 11.12
C VAL A 24 5.72 6.09 10.33
N TYR A 25 6.08 5.97 9.06
CA TYR A 25 6.34 7.10 8.17
C TYR A 25 5.15 8.08 8.14
N ASP A 26 3.96 7.59 7.82
CA ASP A 26 2.75 8.41 7.68
C ASP A 26 2.37 9.11 9.00
N ASN A 27 2.58 8.45 10.13
CA ASN A 27 2.20 9.01 11.44
C ASN A 27 3.24 9.93 12.06
N VAL A 28 4.53 9.70 11.80
CA VAL A 28 5.61 10.39 12.54
C VAL A 28 6.25 11.50 11.73
N ILE A 29 6.50 11.29 10.43
CA ILE A 29 7.20 12.30 9.60
C ILE A 29 6.42 13.61 9.53
N SER A 30 5.09 13.56 9.38
CA SER A 30 4.27 14.77 9.40
C SER A 30 4.40 15.54 10.71
N LYS A 31 4.42 14.84 11.85
CA LYS A 31 4.59 15.47 13.17
C LYS A 31 5.97 16.12 13.31
N ILE A 32 7.04 15.46 12.88
CA ILE A 32 8.38 16.03 12.90
C ILE A 32 8.44 17.31 12.05
N LEU A 33 7.88 17.29 10.84
CA LEU A 33 7.87 18.43 9.95
C LEU A 33 7.16 19.65 10.58
N ILE A 34 6.09 19.42 11.32
CA ILE A 34 5.32 20.48 12.00
C ILE A 34 5.98 20.85 13.32
N ASP A 35 6.21 19.89 14.21
CA ASP A 35 6.61 20.12 15.59
C ASP A 35 8.09 20.53 15.73
N SER A 36 8.97 19.94 14.93
CA SER A 36 10.42 20.18 15.00
C SER A 36 10.91 21.21 13.98
N PHE A 37 10.25 21.32 12.81
CA PHE A 37 10.68 22.21 11.73
C PHE A 37 9.71 23.35 11.44
N GLY A 38 8.55 23.44 12.07
CA GLY A 38 7.60 24.55 11.91
C GLY A 38 7.05 24.67 10.48
N LEU A 39 6.81 23.53 9.79
CA LEU A 39 6.10 23.56 8.52
C LEU A 39 4.59 23.63 8.82
N ASN A 40 3.86 24.36 7.97
CA ASN A 40 2.41 24.28 7.97
C ASN A 40 1.91 22.96 7.38
N GLN A 41 0.63 22.66 7.56
CA GLN A 41 -0.01 21.42 7.10
C GLN A 41 0.17 21.20 5.59
N THR A 42 0.13 22.26 4.78
CA THR A 42 0.27 22.20 3.32
C THR A 42 1.66 21.72 2.92
N TRP A 43 2.72 22.35 3.43
CA TRP A 43 4.10 21.97 3.11
C TRP A 43 4.48 20.60 3.69
N SER A 44 3.98 20.26 4.89
CA SER A 44 4.12 18.91 5.44
C SER A 44 3.48 17.86 4.51
N GLY A 45 2.28 18.13 4.00
CA GLY A 45 1.60 17.28 3.03
C GLY A 45 2.36 17.14 1.70
N VAL A 46 2.98 18.23 1.20
CA VAL A 46 3.82 18.20 -0.01
C VAL A 46 5.04 17.29 0.20
N VAL A 47 5.70 17.39 1.36
CA VAL A 47 6.86 16.52 1.67
C VAL A 47 6.43 15.05 1.77
N LEU A 48 5.29 14.78 2.39
CA LEU A 48 4.75 13.40 2.45
C LEU A 48 4.40 12.85 1.05
N ALA A 49 3.91 13.70 0.14
CA ALA A 49 3.58 13.27 -1.22
C ALA A 49 4.82 12.91 -2.07
N LEU A 50 6.04 13.27 -1.64
CA LEU A 50 7.27 12.92 -2.35
C LEU A 50 7.46 11.41 -2.50
N ASP A 51 6.99 10.61 -1.54
CA ASP A 51 7.04 9.15 -1.60
C ASP A 51 6.32 8.62 -2.84
N ASN A 52 5.10 9.10 -3.10
CA ASN A 52 4.30 8.70 -4.25
C ASN A 52 4.93 9.18 -5.57
N ILE A 53 5.48 10.40 -5.60
CA ILE A 53 6.14 10.95 -6.79
C ILE A 53 7.39 10.12 -7.14
N ILE A 54 8.22 9.83 -6.15
CA ILE A 54 9.42 8.99 -6.30
C ILE A 54 9.01 7.57 -6.74
N ALA A 55 7.99 7.00 -6.10
CA ALA A 55 7.51 5.66 -6.36
C ALA A 55 7.01 5.47 -7.80
N VAL A 56 6.26 6.44 -8.36
CA VAL A 56 5.77 6.38 -9.75
C VAL A 56 6.89 6.13 -10.74
N VAL A 57 8.05 6.73 -10.53
CA VAL A 57 9.21 6.61 -11.43
C VAL A 57 10.06 5.38 -11.07
N LEU A 58 10.38 5.19 -9.80
CA LEU A 58 11.39 4.22 -9.37
C LEU A 58 10.86 2.79 -9.25
N LEU A 59 9.58 2.58 -8.93
CA LEU A 59 9.07 1.22 -8.77
C LEU A 59 9.13 0.39 -10.06
N PRO A 60 8.78 0.91 -11.27
CA PRO A 60 8.99 0.19 -12.52
C PRO A 60 10.48 -0.07 -12.82
N VAL A 61 11.36 0.90 -12.49
CA VAL A 61 12.79 0.79 -12.72
C VAL A 61 13.37 -0.34 -11.88
N PHE A 62 13.15 -0.34 -10.55
CA PHE A 62 13.63 -1.40 -9.67
C PHE A 62 12.93 -2.74 -9.91
N GLY A 63 11.68 -2.72 -10.36
CA GLY A 63 11.00 -3.92 -10.82
C GLY A 63 11.77 -4.59 -11.96
N LYS A 64 12.07 -3.83 -13.02
CA LYS A 64 12.82 -4.33 -14.18
C LYS A 64 14.25 -4.73 -13.79
N LEU A 65 14.97 -3.91 -13.04
CA LEU A 65 16.32 -4.23 -12.58
C LEU A 65 16.36 -5.57 -11.81
N SER A 66 15.37 -5.82 -10.97
CA SER A 66 15.29 -7.08 -10.24
C SER A 66 14.91 -8.27 -11.12
N ASP A 67 14.16 -8.07 -12.22
CA ASP A 67 13.89 -9.12 -13.22
C ASP A 67 15.17 -9.55 -13.94
N ASP A 68 16.04 -8.59 -14.28
CA ASP A 68 17.30 -8.81 -14.99
C ASP A 68 18.43 -9.33 -14.07
N THR A 69 18.20 -9.36 -12.73
CA THR A 69 19.20 -9.76 -11.74
C THR A 69 19.23 -11.29 -11.59
N ASN A 70 20.45 -11.86 -11.59
CA ASN A 70 20.66 -13.28 -11.29
C ASN A 70 21.80 -13.44 -10.28
N THR A 71 21.46 -13.68 -9.02
CA THR A 71 22.45 -13.89 -7.94
C THR A 71 22.30 -15.25 -7.29
N LYS A 72 23.25 -15.61 -6.42
CA LYS A 72 23.18 -16.84 -5.61
C LYS A 72 21.95 -16.86 -4.68
N TRP A 73 21.44 -15.69 -4.28
CA TRP A 73 20.30 -15.54 -3.37
C TRP A 73 18.95 -15.47 -4.11
N GLY A 74 18.96 -15.33 -5.43
CA GLY A 74 17.79 -15.15 -6.28
C GLY A 74 17.76 -13.79 -6.99
N LYS A 75 16.62 -13.41 -7.54
CA LYS A 75 16.41 -12.15 -8.25
C LYS A 75 15.98 -11.02 -7.30
N ARG A 76 15.14 -11.34 -6.29
CA ARG A 76 14.46 -10.38 -5.41
C ARG A 76 15.18 -10.18 -4.07
N THR A 77 15.66 -11.27 -3.49
CA THR A 77 16.28 -11.27 -2.16
C THR A 77 17.39 -10.24 -1.98
N PRO A 78 18.32 -10.01 -2.94
CA PRO A 78 19.37 -9.00 -2.77
C PRO A 78 18.83 -7.58 -2.56
N TYR A 79 17.78 -7.20 -3.30
CA TYR A 79 17.14 -5.90 -3.17
C TYR A 79 16.45 -5.75 -1.82
N ILE A 80 15.75 -6.82 -1.37
CA ILE A 80 15.07 -6.83 -0.07
C ILE A 80 16.10 -6.63 1.06
N VAL A 81 17.22 -7.34 1.01
CA VAL A 81 18.27 -7.24 2.03
C VAL A 81 18.91 -5.85 2.04
N VAL A 82 19.45 -5.41 0.91
CA VAL A 82 20.16 -4.14 0.81
C VAL A 82 19.24 -2.96 1.11
N GLY A 83 18.05 -2.94 0.51
CA GLY A 83 17.08 -1.86 0.72
C GLY A 83 16.61 -1.77 2.17
N THR A 84 16.33 -2.90 2.83
CA THR A 84 15.91 -2.93 4.24
C THR A 84 17.02 -2.44 5.18
N ILE A 85 18.27 -2.89 4.98
CA ILE A 85 19.40 -2.48 5.83
C ILE A 85 19.66 -0.98 5.69
N ILE A 86 19.68 -0.46 4.45
CA ILE A 86 19.88 0.97 4.20
C ILE A 86 18.72 1.78 4.80
N ALA A 87 17.48 1.37 4.58
CA ALA A 87 16.32 2.06 5.13
C ALA A 87 16.33 2.07 6.67
N ALA A 88 16.66 0.93 7.31
CA ALA A 88 16.76 0.82 8.77
C ALA A 88 17.89 1.70 9.35
N ALA A 89 19.02 1.80 8.68
CA ALA A 89 20.11 2.67 9.10
C ALA A 89 19.74 4.16 8.97
N LEU A 90 19.19 4.54 7.81
CA LEU A 90 18.85 5.93 7.52
C LEU A 90 17.66 6.44 8.36
N ILE A 91 16.71 5.60 8.73
CA ILE A 91 15.59 6.03 9.59
C ILE A 91 16.07 6.37 11.01
N ILE A 92 17.12 5.72 11.51
CA ILE A 92 17.77 6.09 12.77
C ILE A 92 18.43 7.47 12.62
N VAL A 93 19.06 7.76 11.47
CA VAL A 93 19.67 9.07 11.20
C VAL A 93 18.58 10.17 11.18
N ILE A 94 17.39 9.91 10.63
CA ILE A 94 16.23 10.81 10.72
C ILE A 94 15.90 11.13 12.18
N GLY A 95 15.85 10.10 13.04
CA GLY A 95 15.61 10.29 14.48
C GLY A 95 16.70 11.11 15.19
N LEU A 96 17.97 10.94 14.82
CA LEU A 96 19.07 11.73 15.36
C LEU A 96 18.96 13.20 14.92
N ILE A 97 18.61 13.49 13.67
CA ILE A 97 18.40 14.85 13.17
C ILE A 97 17.22 15.52 13.91
N ASP A 98 16.12 14.80 14.08
CA ASP A 98 14.97 15.28 14.87
C ASP A 98 15.37 15.63 16.32
N GLN A 99 16.16 14.74 16.97
CA GLN A 99 16.66 14.99 18.31
C GLN A 99 17.57 16.23 18.39
N ILE A 100 18.47 16.41 17.42
CA ILE A 100 19.34 17.60 17.34
C ILE A 100 18.49 18.86 17.17
N GLN A 101 17.50 18.84 16.30
CA GLN A 101 16.61 19.97 16.05
C GLN A 101 15.78 20.32 17.30
N LEU A 102 15.19 19.34 17.96
CA LEU A 102 14.43 19.58 19.20
C LEU A 102 15.31 20.12 20.33
N ASN A 103 16.55 19.63 20.48
CA ASN A 103 17.49 20.18 21.45
C ASN A 103 17.84 21.65 21.16
N GLN A 104 17.95 22.06 19.89
CA GLN A 104 18.13 23.45 19.50
C GLN A 104 16.91 24.32 19.85
N LEU A 105 15.69 23.81 19.63
CA LEU A 105 14.45 24.50 20.01
C LEU A 105 14.38 24.74 21.52
N VAL A 106 14.66 23.72 22.33
CA VAL A 106 14.70 23.84 23.79
C VAL A 106 15.76 24.85 24.25
N ALA A 107 16.96 24.81 23.67
CA ALA A 107 18.02 25.79 23.96
C ALA A 107 17.64 27.22 23.56
N SER A 108 16.73 27.40 22.61
CA SER A 108 16.18 28.67 22.16
C SER A 108 14.93 29.09 22.95
N GLY A 109 14.55 28.38 24.01
CA GLY A 109 13.38 28.68 24.85
C GLY A 109 12.02 28.31 24.23
N ILE A 110 12.01 27.48 23.16
CA ILE A 110 10.76 27.02 22.54
C ILE A 110 10.32 25.72 23.21
N GLY A 111 9.29 25.85 24.07
CA GLY A 111 8.69 24.74 24.79
C GLY A 111 7.53 24.02 24.04
N PRO A 112 6.93 23.01 24.68
CA PRO A 112 5.71 22.37 24.20
C PRO A 112 4.48 23.27 24.42
N VAL A 113 3.42 23.00 23.65
CA VAL A 113 2.06 23.47 23.99
C VAL A 113 1.48 22.49 25.02
N THR A 114 1.03 22.99 26.17
CA THR A 114 0.44 22.17 27.24
C THR A 114 -1.03 22.49 27.43
N GLU A 115 -1.84 21.47 27.62
CA GLU A 115 -3.26 21.63 27.96
C GLU A 115 -3.40 21.97 29.48
N VAL A 116 -4.21 22.94 29.78
CA VAL A 116 -4.49 23.42 31.16
C VAL A 116 -6.01 23.56 31.35
N GLU A 117 -6.50 23.67 32.57
CA GLU A 117 -7.94 23.68 32.89
C GLU A 117 -8.79 24.66 32.06
N ASN A 118 -8.21 25.78 31.62
CA ASN A 118 -8.94 26.86 30.92
C ASN A 118 -8.45 27.08 29.48
N GLY A 119 -7.75 26.13 28.87
CA GLY A 119 -7.26 26.27 27.48
C GLY A 119 -5.89 25.64 27.26
N PHE A 120 -5.07 26.27 26.42
CA PHE A 120 -3.76 25.78 26.01
C PHE A 120 -2.68 26.81 26.33
N MET A 121 -1.63 26.41 27.04
CA MET A 121 -0.53 27.30 27.44
C MET A 121 0.69 27.10 26.54
N TYR A 122 1.23 28.21 26.03
CA TYR A 122 2.51 28.27 25.35
C TYR A 122 3.27 29.52 25.79
N ASN A 123 4.52 29.36 26.24
CA ASN A 123 5.38 30.44 26.76
C ASN A 123 4.65 31.35 27.78
N GLU A 124 3.98 30.73 28.77
CA GLU A 124 3.24 31.40 29.83
C GLU A 124 2.01 32.22 29.36
N ILE A 125 1.66 32.14 28.07
CA ILE A 125 0.47 32.78 27.49
C ILE A 125 -0.62 31.72 27.34
N LEU A 126 -1.82 32.04 27.82
CA LEU A 126 -3.01 31.18 27.69
C LEU A 126 -3.74 31.47 26.37
N TYR A 127 -4.03 30.44 25.63
CA TYR A 127 -4.80 30.46 24.38
C TYR A 127 -6.11 29.70 24.58
N GLU A 128 -7.20 30.20 24.02
CA GLU A 128 -8.52 29.54 24.08
C GLU A 128 -8.57 28.25 23.30
N THR A 129 -7.82 28.18 22.20
CA THR A 129 -7.80 27.01 21.31
C THR A 129 -6.40 26.44 21.12
N LYS A 130 -6.32 25.14 20.93
CA LYS A 130 -5.07 24.44 20.65
C LYS A 130 -4.42 24.93 19.36
N GLU A 131 -5.23 25.19 18.34
CA GLU A 131 -4.79 25.66 17.02
C GLU A 131 -4.07 27.01 17.12
N ALA A 132 -4.59 27.94 17.93
CA ALA A 132 -3.96 29.24 18.12
C ALA A 132 -2.59 29.12 18.83
N ALA A 133 -2.49 28.32 19.89
CA ALA A 133 -1.23 28.06 20.56
C ALA A 133 -0.20 27.35 19.67
N VAL A 134 -0.65 26.36 18.90
CA VAL A 134 0.20 25.62 17.95
C VAL A 134 0.66 26.52 16.82
N ALA A 135 -0.18 27.41 16.28
CA ALA A 135 0.20 28.33 15.21
C ALA A 135 1.36 29.25 15.67
N VAL A 136 1.23 29.89 16.83
CA VAL A 136 2.28 30.76 17.37
C VAL A 136 3.59 30.00 17.62
N ARG A 137 3.50 28.76 18.17
CA ARG A 137 4.67 27.91 18.33
C ARG A 137 5.30 27.56 16.98
N THR A 138 4.50 27.22 15.98
CA THR A 138 4.97 26.88 14.63
C THR A 138 5.74 28.03 13.98
N ASP A 139 5.27 29.28 14.14
CA ASP A 139 5.96 30.46 13.65
C ASP A 139 7.31 30.68 14.36
N ALA A 140 7.37 30.47 15.67
CA ALA A 140 8.60 30.54 16.44
C ALA A 140 9.61 29.47 16.01
N VAL A 141 9.16 28.23 15.79
CA VAL A 141 9.99 27.13 15.26
C VAL A 141 10.50 27.45 13.84
N ALA A 142 9.64 28.00 12.98
CA ALA A 142 10.02 28.41 11.64
C ALA A 142 11.09 29.52 11.63
N ALA A 143 11.06 30.44 12.59
CA ALA A 143 12.10 31.45 12.76
C ALA A 143 13.46 30.81 13.12
N ILE A 144 13.51 29.85 14.07
CA ILE A 144 14.74 29.10 14.39
C ILE A 144 15.24 28.29 13.18
N ARG A 145 14.34 27.61 12.46
CA ARG A 145 14.70 26.86 11.22
C ARG A 145 15.35 27.80 10.21
N SER A 146 14.88 29.03 10.03
CA SER A 146 15.44 29.99 9.08
C SER A 146 16.85 30.44 9.47
N GLN A 147 17.16 30.47 10.76
CA GLN A 147 18.50 30.79 11.29
C GLN A 147 19.48 29.60 11.13
N ASN A 148 18.98 28.36 11.25
CA ASN A 148 19.77 27.15 11.12
C ASN A 148 19.12 26.17 10.13
N THR A 149 19.25 26.48 8.84
CA THR A 149 18.64 25.69 7.75
C THR A 149 19.33 24.33 7.55
N LEU A 150 20.54 24.12 8.08
CA LEU A 150 21.33 22.91 7.82
C LEU A 150 20.63 21.63 8.31
N THR A 151 20.05 21.64 9.52
CA THR A 151 19.33 20.48 10.06
C THR A 151 18.10 20.13 9.22
N PHE A 152 17.37 21.12 8.71
CA PHE A 152 16.23 20.91 7.83
C PHE A 152 16.65 20.32 6.47
N VAL A 153 17.69 20.89 5.84
CA VAL A 153 18.23 20.37 4.56
C VAL A 153 18.74 18.95 4.73
N ALA A 154 19.45 18.67 5.83
CA ALA A 154 19.92 17.33 6.16
C ALA A 154 18.75 16.36 6.35
N PHE A 155 17.68 16.76 7.06
CA PHE A 155 16.47 15.96 7.25
C PHE A 155 15.83 15.59 5.91
N ILE A 156 15.57 16.55 5.04
CA ILE A 156 14.98 16.33 3.71
C ILE A 156 15.88 15.46 2.84
N GLY A 157 17.21 15.71 2.86
CA GLY A 157 18.19 14.91 2.12
C GLY A 157 18.21 13.45 2.56
N VAL A 158 18.28 13.19 3.87
CA VAL A 158 18.26 11.81 4.40
C VAL A 158 16.89 11.16 4.15
N LEU A 159 15.79 11.90 4.29
CA LEU A 159 14.44 11.42 3.99
C LEU A 159 14.34 10.96 2.52
N PHE A 160 14.88 11.73 1.58
CA PHE A 160 14.95 11.34 0.16
C PHE A 160 15.67 10.01 -0.02
N PHE A 161 16.81 9.79 0.64
CA PHE A 161 17.54 8.51 0.56
C PHE A 161 16.80 7.36 1.24
N VAL A 162 16.06 7.61 2.33
CA VAL A 162 15.16 6.62 2.95
C VAL A 162 14.11 6.17 1.94
N LEU A 163 13.44 7.13 1.27
CA LEU A 163 12.41 6.83 0.27
C LEU A 163 13.00 6.09 -0.94
N LEU A 164 14.21 6.45 -1.37
CA LEU A 164 14.93 5.74 -2.43
C LEU A 164 15.24 4.28 -2.02
N ALA A 165 15.71 4.05 -0.80
CA ALA A 165 15.97 2.72 -0.27
C ALA A 165 14.66 1.90 -0.21
N MET A 166 13.57 2.49 0.27
CA MET A 166 12.25 1.85 0.30
C MET A 166 11.75 1.51 -1.11
N ALA A 167 11.86 2.42 -2.08
CA ALA A 167 11.48 2.18 -3.47
C ALA A 167 12.31 1.04 -4.10
N SER A 168 13.60 0.91 -3.74
CA SER A 168 14.49 -0.09 -4.30
C SER A 168 14.08 -1.53 -3.99
N PHE A 169 13.48 -1.79 -2.83
CA PHE A 169 13.10 -3.15 -2.45
C PHE A 169 11.58 -3.42 -2.47
N ARG A 170 10.74 -2.37 -2.47
CA ARG A 170 9.27 -2.55 -2.43
C ARG A 170 8.77 -3.40 -3.60
N THR A 171 9.11 -3.05 -4.84
CA THR A 171 8.68 -3.83 -6.01
C THR A 171 9.26 -5.24 -6.03
N PRO A 172 10.57 -5.48 -5.82
CA PRO A 172 11.12 -6.82 -5.69
C PRO A 172 10.43 -7.66 -4.60
N ALA A 173 10.18 -7.09 -3.43
CA ALA A 173 9.51 -7.78 -2.33
C ALA A 173 8.08 -8.23 -2.70
N VAL A 174 7.33 -7.35 -3.36
CA VAL A 174 5.97 -7.66 -3.82
C VAL A 174 5.98 -8.69 -4.93
N SER A 175 6.94 -8.61 -5.86
CA SER A 175 7.08 -9.55 -6.98
C SER A 175 7.47 -10.97 -6.56
N LEU A 176 8.07 -11.12 -5.38
CA LEU A 176 8.48 -12.43 -4.86
C LEU A 176 7.28 -13.38 -4.68
N MET A 177 6.11 -12.88 -4.28
CA MET A 177 4.93 -13.73 -4.09
C MET A 177 4.49 -14.45 -5.37
N PRO A 178 4.24 -13.75 -6.51
CA PRO A 178 3.89 -14.44 -7.74
C PRO A 178 5.02 -15.30 -8.30
N ASP A 179 6.30 -14.96 -8.05
CA ASP A 179 7.45 -15.77 -8.49
C ASP A 179 7.51 -17.14 -7.78
N VAL A 180 6.96 -17.25 -6.57
CA VAL A 180 6.96 -18.49 -5.77
C VAL A 180 5.60 -19.18 -5.69
N THR A 181 4.60 -18.69 -6.41
CA THR A 181 3.22 -19.18 -6.32
C THR A 181 2.64 -19.45 -7.70
N VAL A 182 2.16 -20.68 -7.91
CA VAL A 182 1.49 -21.06 -9.15
C VAL A 182 0.27 -20.17 -9.43
N LYS A 183 0.05 -19.87 -10.71
CA LYS A 183 -0.95 -18.89 -11.21
C LYS A 183 -2.35 -19.01 -10.54
N PRO A 184 -3.00 -20.19 -10.46
CA PRO A 184 -4.34 -20.30 -9.87
C PRO A 184 -4.42 -20.00 -8.37
N LEU A 185 -3.30 -20.07 -7.64
CA LEU A 185 -3.27 -19.85 -6.18
C LEU A 185 -2.80 -18.44 -5.80
N ARG A 186 -2.41 -17.57 -6.76
CA ARG A 186 -1.88 -16.23 -6.49
C ARG A 186 -2.84 -15.33 -5.71
N SER A 187 -4.15 -15.40 -5.96
CA SER A 187 -5.12 -14.61 -5.18
C SER A 187 -5.19 -15.04 -3.71
N LYS A 188 -5.14 -16.36 -3.44
CA LYS A 188 -5.05 -16.88 -2.05
C LYS A 188 -3.75 -16.45 -1.37
N ALA A 189 -2.63 -16.52 -2.10
CA ALA A 189 -1.34 -16.08 -1.59
C ALA A 189 -1.34 -14.56 -1.32
N ASN A 190 -1.90 -13.76 -2.22
CA ASN A 190 -2.00 -12.31 -2.06
C ASN A 190 -2.86 -11.93 -0.84
N ALA A 191 -3.94 -12.67 -0.56
CA ALA A 191 -4.74 -12.49 0.64
C ALA A 191 -3.89 -12.65 1.93
N ILE A 192 -3.04 -13.67 1.99
CA ILE A 192 -2.15 -13.92 3.14
C ILE A 192 -1.10 -12.80 3.26
N ILE A 193 -0.54 -12.36 2.15
CA ILE A 193 0.44 -11.29 2.13
C ILE A 193 -0.16 -9.97 2.63
N ASN A 194 -1.40 -9.65 2.21
CA ASN A 194 -2.11 -8.48 2.73
C ASN A 194 -2.38 -8.59 4.24
N LEU A 195 -2.71 -9.78 4.75
CA LEU A 195 -2.82 -10.02 6.20
C LEU A 195 -1.49 -9.79 6.92
N MET A 196 -0.38 -10.26 6.36
CA MET A 196 0.96 -10.02 6.92
C MET A 196 1.32 -8.53 6.91
N GLY A 197 0.94 -7.80 5.84
CA GLY A 197 1.06 -6.35 5.80
C GLY A 197 0.23 -5.67 6.88
N SER A 198 -1.03 -6.06 7.05
CA SER A 198 -1.91 -5.54 8.13
C SER A 198 -1.32 -5.83 9.52
N ALA A 199 -0.75 -7.01 9.73
CA ALA A 199 -0.06 -7.34 10.99
C ALA A 199 1.15 -6.42 11.24
N GLY A 200 1.92 -6.08 10.20
CA GLY A 200 3.01 -5.09 10.28
C GLY A 200 2.51 -3.70 10.68
N GLY A 201 1.44 -3.22 10.05
CA GLY A 201 0.81 -1.95 10.39
C GLY A 201 0.28 -1.91 11.82
N ILE A 202 -0.40 -2.97 12.28
CA ILE A 202 -0.89 -3.09 13.66
C ILE A 202 0.27 -3.10 14.66
N THR A 203 1.36 -3.81 14.35
CA THR A 203 2.57 -3.82 15.18
C THR A 203 3.15 -2.41 15.31
N ALA A 204 3.22 -1.66 14.20
CA ALA A 204 3.67 -0.27 14.21
C ALA A 204 2.79 0.62 15.09
N LEU A 205 1.47 0.58 14.91
CA LEU A 205 0.52 1.34 15.73
C LEU A 205 0.63 0.95 17.22
N GLY A 206 0.85 -0.35 17.50
CA GLY A 206 1.04 -0.85 18.86
C GLY A 206 2.20 -0.13 19.56
N PHE A 207 3.41 -0.14 18.99
CA PHE A 207 4.52 0.53 19.67
C PHE A 207 4.46 2.07 19.57
N LEU A 208 3.86 2.63 18.51
CA LEU A 208 3.63 4.07 18.40
C LEU A 208 2.74 4.60 19.54
N SER A 209 1.69 3.86 19.92
CA SER A 209 0.78 4.29 20.99
C SER A 209 1.47 4.45 22.36
N PHE A 210 2.59 3.75 22.57
CA PHE A 210 3.37 3.84 23.81
C PHE A 210 4.59 4.78 23.71
N LEU A 211 5.21 4.87 22.52
CA LEU A 211 6.49 5.55 22.33
C LEU A 211 6.37 6.93 21.69
N ALA A 212 5.33 7.17 20.89
CA ALA A 212 5.16 8.45 20.21
C ALA A 212 4.55 9.49 21.14
N VAL A 213 5.40 10.37 21.66
CA VAL A 213 5.00 11.48 22.55
C VAL A 213 5.25 12.79 21.83
N ASN A 214 4.24 13.66 21.79
CA ASN A 214 4.34 14.97 21.13
C ASN A 214 5.46 15.82 21.77
N TYR A 215 6.17 16.58 20.95
CA TYR A 215 7.28 17.46 21.33
C TYR A 215 8.47 16.75 22.01
N LYS A 216 8.57 15.42 21.86
CA LYS A 216 9.75 14.63 22.26
C LYS A 216 10.41 14.02 21.03
N PRO A 217 11.75 13.77 21.09
CA PRO A 217 12.46 13.16 19.98
C PRO A 217 11.91 11.77 19.62
N TYR A 218 11.70 11.52 18.34
CA TYR A 218 11.23 10.23 17.85
C TYR A 218 12.34 9.19 17.65
N ILE A 219 13.56 9.45 18.12
CA ILE A 219 14.71 8.54 17.98
C ILE A 219 14.41 7.13 18.49
N LEU A 220 13.69 7.01 19.64
CA LEU A 220 13.32 5.71 20.19
C LEU A 220 12.33 4.97 19.28
N VAL A 221 11.35 5.65 18.71
CA VAL A 221 10.40 5.10 17.75
C VAL A 221 11.12 4.53 16.53
N PHE A 222 12.02 5.32 15.95
CA PHE A 222 12.80 4.90 14.77
C PHE A 222 13.79 3.79 15.08
N THR A 223 14.37 3.77 16.28
CA THR A 223 15.26 2.68 16.73
C THR A 223 14.48 1.37 16.86
N VAL A 224 13.30 1.39 17.49
CA VAL A 224 12.42 0.21 17.60
C VAL A 224 11.98 -0.27 16.22
N LEU A 225 11.57 0.64 15.33
CA LEU A 225 11.24 0.32 13.95
C LEU A 225 12.41 -0.37 13.24
N ALA A 226 13.60 0.20 13.31
CA ALA A 226 14.80 -0.36 12.66
C ALA A 226 15.14 -1.75 13.19
N ILE A 227 15.09 -1.96 14.52
CA ILE A 227 15.31 -3.28 15.14
C ILE A 227 14.30 -4.29 14.63
N LEU A 228 13.01 -3.95 14.64
CA LEU A 228 11.94 -4.83 14.15
C LEU A 228 12.09 -5.14 12.66
N MET A 229 12.52 -4.14 11.84
CA MET A 229 12.83 -4.37 10.42
C MET A 229 13.95 -5.38 10.25
N ILE A 230 15.05 -5.25 11.00
CA ILE A 230 16.19 -6.19 10.93
C ILE A 230 15.80 -7.57 11.45
N VAL A 231 15.02 -7.68 12.53
CA VAL A 231 14.50 -8.96 13.04
C VAL A 231 13.63 -9.65 12.00
N ALA A 232 12.67 -8.92 11.41
CA ALA A 232 11.79 -9.49 10.39
C ALA A 232 12.55 -9.87 9.10
N LEU A 233 13.58 -9.09 8.71
CA LEU A 233 14.51 -9.47 7.64
C LEU A 233 15.27 -10.75 8.01
N GLY A 234 15.74 -10.89 9.25
CA GLY A 234 16.39 -12.10 9.74
C GLY A 234 15.49 -13.33 9.64
N VAL A 235 14.22 -13.21 10.08
CA VAL A 235 13.22 -14.27 9.94
C VAL A 235 13.00 -14.62 8.46
N PHE A 236 12.86 -13.61 7.60
CA PHE A 236 12.74 -13.81 6.16
C PHE A 236 13.92 -14.59 5.58
N LEU A 237 15.17 -14.20 5.86
CA LEU A 237 16.37 -14.86 5.34
C LEU A 237 16.55 -16.29 5.84
N LEU A 238 16.16 -16.57 7.08
CA LEU A 238 16.24 -17.91 7.66
C LEU A 238 15.17 -18.87 7.11
N THR A 239 14.05 -18.33 6.62
CA THR A 239 12.88 -19.14 6.23
C THR A 239 12.65 -19.18 4.72
N VAL A 240 13.12 -18.19 3.97
CA VAL A 240 12.90 -18.04 2.52
C VAL A 240 14.18 -18.30 1.76
N ASN A 241 14.20 -19.37 0.96
CA ASN A 241 15.20 -19.60 -0.07
C ASN A 241 14.52 -19.41 -1.43
N GLU A 242 14.69 -18.22 -2.02
CA GLU A 242 14.01 -17.81 -3.25
C GLU A 242 14.21 -18.82 -4.39
N LYS A 243 15.46 -19.21 -4.70
CA LYS A 243 15.75 -20.16 -5.79
C LYS A 243 15.06 -21.51 -5.62
N LYS A 244 15.08 -22.06 -4.39
CA LYS A 244 14.44 -23.32 -4.08
C LYS A 244 12.91 -23.20 -4.22
N LEU A 245 12.34 -22.08 -3.77
CA LEU A 245 10.91 -21.85 -3.82
C LEU A 245 10.40 -21.63 -5.23
N VAL A 246 11.17 -20.93 -6.08
CA VAL A 246 10.87 -20.74 -7.50
C VAL A 246 10.94 -22.09 -8.25
N ALA A 247 12.00 -22.87 -8.03
CA ALA A 247 12.12 -24.20 -8.65
C ALA A 247 10.95 -25.13 -8.24
N GLN A 248 10.54 -25.09 -6.96
CA GLN A 248 9.37 -25.84 -6.50
C GLN A 248 8.07 -25.35 -7.16
N MET A 249 7.91 -24.05 -7.38
CA MET A 249 6.74 -23.50 -8.07
C MET A 249 6.65 -24.00 -9.51
N HIS A 250 7.77 -23.96 -10.26
CA HIS A 250 7.79 -24.48 -11.64
C HIS A 250 7.51 -25.98 -11.69
N GLN A 251 8.09 -26.77 -10.76
CA GLN A 251 7.80 -28.19 -10.68
C GLN A 251 6.31 -28.44 -10.40
N GLU A 252 5.70 -27.72 -9.44
CA GLU A 252 4.27 -27.79 -9.18
C GLU A 252 3.43 -27.36 -10.40
N ALA A 253 3.86 -26.34 -11.15
CA ALA A 253 3.17 -25.85 -12.34
C ALA A 253 3.15 -26.91 -13.45
N ILE A 254 4.28 -27.59 -13.68
CA ILE A 254 4.38 -28.70 -14.65
C ILE A 254 3.52 -29.89 -14.19
N GLU A 255 3.62 -30.31 -12.92
CA GLU A 255 2.84 -31.44 -12.38
C GLU A 255 1.32 -31.24 -12.49
N TYR A 256 0.85 -29.99 -12.51
CA TYR A 256 -0.57 -29.66 -12.68
C TYR A 256 -0.94 -29.25 -14.11
N GLY A 257 -0.02 -29.38 -15.09
CA GLY A 257 -0.26 -29.01 -16.48
C GLY A 257 -0.56 -27.52 -16.71
N ILE A 258 -0.03 -26.65 -15.83
CA ILE A 258 -0.20 -25.19 -15.92
C ILE A 258 0.88 -24.59 -16.82
N GLU A 259 2.08 -25.18 -16.81
CA GLU A 259 3.23 -24.79 -17.63
C GLU A 259 3.86 -26.06 -18.24
N THR A 260 4.35 -25.96 -19.46
CA THR A 260 5.14 -27.03 -20.09
C THR A 260 6.62 -26.84 -19.79
N VAL A 261 7.43 -27.91 -19.92
CA VAL A 261 8.89 -27.84 -19.73
C VAL A 261 9.51 -26.87 -20.75
N GLU A 262 9.03 -26.88 -22.00
CA GLU A 262 9.47 -25.97 -23.07
C GLU A 262 9.13 -24.49 -22.76
N GLU A 263 7.96 -24.21 -22.16
CA GLU A 263 7.60 -22.86 -21.75
C GLU A 263 8.53 -22.35 -20.65
N VAL A 264 8.87 -23.18 -19.65
CA VAL A 264 9.78 -22.80 -18.56
C VAL A 264 11.20 -22.52 -19.09
N GLU A 265 11.72 -23.36 -20.00
CA GLU A 265 13.04 -23.17 -20.61
C GLU A 265 13.10 -21.95 -21.55
N ASN A 266 12.02 -21.67 -22.28
CA ASN A 266 11.94 -20.52 -23.20
C ASN A 266 11.66 -19.18 -22.47
N GLU A 267 11.05 -19.19 -21.30
CA GLU A 267 10.74 -17.97 -20.53
C GLU A 267 11.98 -17.19 -20.07
N GLU A 268 13.09 -17.89 -19.78
CA GLU A 268 14.36 -17.23 -19.41
C GLU A 268 14.98 -16.44 -20.59
N ASN A 269 14.59 -16.72 -21.84
CA ASN A 269 15.20 -16.16 -23.04
C ASN A 269 14.29 -15.26 -23.89
N SER A 270 12.99 -15.15 -23.62
CA SER A 270 12.05 -14.48 -24.54
C SER A 270 11.91 -12.98 -24.28
N LYS A 271 12.52 -12.16 -25.14
CA LYS A 271 12.24 -10.72 -25.31
C LYS A 271 10.98 -10.44 -26.16
N GLU A 272 10.06 -11.37 -26.25
CA GLU A 272 8.87 -11.21 -27.09
C GLU A 272 7.92 -10.12 -26.59
N LYS A 273 7.43 -9.32 -27.54
CA LYS A 273 6.44 -8.27 -27.26
C LYS A 273 5.08 -8.89 -26.93
N MET A 274 4.36 -8.28 -25.98
CA MET A 274 3.00 -8.67 -25.64
C MET A 274 2.08 -8.61 -26.88
N PRO A 275 1.24 -9.62 -27.15
CA PRO A 275 0.24 -9.58 -28.22
C PRO A 275 -0.71 -8.39 -28.07
N LYS A 276 -1.21 -7.84 -29.20
CA LYS A 276 -2.02 -6.61 -29.19
C LYS A 276 -3.32 -6.71 -28.39
N ASP A 277 -3.96 -7.86 -28.38
CA ASP A 277 -5.19 -8.17 -27.65
C ASP A 277 -4.96 -8.27 -26.14
N VAL A 278 -3.83 -8.87 -25.72
CA VAL A 278 -3.39 -8.90 -24.33
C VAL A 278 -2.99 -7.49 -23.87
N MET A 279 -2.28 -6.72 -24.71
CA MET A 279 -1.94 -5.31 -24.43
C MET A 279 -3.21 -4.47 -24.25
N LYS A 280 -4.26 -4.65 -25.04
CA LYS A 280 -5.54 -3.97 -24.85
C LYS A 280 -6.14 -4.29 -23.48
N SER A 281 -6.18 -5.56 -23.10
CA SER A 281 -6.66 -5.98 -21.77
C SER A 281 -5.80 -5.40 -20.65
N PHE A 282 -4.48 -5.33 -20.85
CA PHE A 282 -3.53 -4.75 -19.89
C PHE A 282 -3.79 -3.25 -19.68
N VAL A 283 -3.97 -2.48 -20.74
CA VAL A 283 -4.30 -1.04 -20.64
C VAL A 283 -5.66 -0.85 -19.95
N LEU A 284 -6.67 -1.66 -20.27
CA LEU A 284 -7.99 -1.58 -19.66
C LEU A 284 -7.95 -1.89 -18.15
N ILE A 285 -7.18 -2.87 -17.71
CA ILE A 285 -7.06 -3.15 -16.27
C ILE A 285 -6.30 -2.05 -15.55
N LEU A 286 -5.24 -1.47 -16.16
CA LEU A 286 -4.56 -0.32 -15.57
C LEU A 286 -5.48 0.90 -15.44
N ALA A 287 -6.32 1.18 -16.45
CA ALA A 287 -7.34 2.22 -16.37
C ALA A 287 -8.35 1.92 -15.25
N SER A 288 -8.80 0.67 -15.11
CA SER A 288 -9.67 0.24 -14.03
C SER A 288 -9.02 0.48 -12.67
N ILE A 289 -7.72 0.15 -12.52
CA ILE A 289 -6.94 0.40 -11.30
C ILE A 289 -6.95 1.89 -10.95
N VAL A 290 -6.64 2.76 -11.91
CA VAL A 290 -6.68 4.21 -11.69
C VAL A 290 -8.06 4.63 -11.20
N PHE A 291 -9.13 4.20 -11.86
CA PHE A 291 -10.49 4.62 -11.54
C PHE A 291 -10.95 4.14 -10.16
N TRP A 292 -10.81 2.86 -9.79
CA TRP A 292 -11.25 2.45 -8.45
C TRP A 292 -10.37 3.03 -7.34
N PHE A 293 -9.07 3.27 -7.58
CA PHE A 293 -8.23 4.00 -6.64
C PHE A 293 -8.69 5.45 -6.49
N MET A 294 -9.09 6.12 -7.57
CA MET A 294 -9.64 7.47 -7.50
C MET A 294 -10.94 7.51 -6.68
N GLY A 295 -11.83 6.55 -6.86
CA GLY A 295 -13.06 6.46 -6.05
C GLY A 295 -12.76 6.20 -4.57
N TYR A 296 -12.00 5.15 -4.28
CA TYR A 296 -11.73 4.74 -2.91
C TYR A 296 -10.87 5.75 -2.13
N ASN A 297 -9.82 6.30 -2.75
CA ASN A 297 -8.95 7.27 -2.08
C ASN A 297 -9.66 8.60 -1.81
N ALA A 298 -10.59 9.04 -2.65
CA ALA A 298 -11.40 10.21 -2.34
C ALA A 298 -12.23 9.98 -1.08
N ALA A 299 -12.92 8.83 -0.99
CA ALA A 299 -13.68 8.47 0.19
C ALA A 299 -12.80 8.45 1.44
N THR A 300 -11.66 7.74 1.42
CA THR A 300 -10.82 7.59 2.62
C THR A 300 -10.11 8.87 3.04
N SER A 301 -9.64 9.70 2.09
CA SER A 301 -8.88 10.91 2.38
C SER A 301 -9.76 12.10 2.80
N LYS A 302 -11.01 12.18 2.31
CA LYS A 302 -11.91 13.30 2.56
C LYS A 302 -13.06 12.97 3.53
N PHE A 303 -13.20 11.70 3.93
CA PHE A 303 -14.28 11.26 4.81
C PHE A 303 -14.26 11.97 6.17
N ALA A 304 -13.09 12.27 6.72
CA ALA A 304 -13.00 12.95 8.00
C ALA A 304 -13.70 14.32 7.97
N VAL A 305 -13.41 15.12 6.95
CA VAL A 305 -14.04 16.44 6.75
C VAL A 305 -15.53 16.28 6.47
N TYR A 306 -15.91 15.34 5.58
CA TYR A 306 -17.32 15.09 5.26
C TYR A 306 -18.13 14.64 6.49
N ALA A 307 -17.57 13.75 7.32
CA ALA A 307 -18.23 13.26 8.53
C ALA A 307 -18.46 14.37 9.57
N THR A 308 -17.47 15.24 9.75
CA THR A 308 -17.59 16.36 10.71
C THR A 308 -18.50 17.46 10.20
N ASP A 309 -18.34 17.88 8.95
CA ASP A 309 -18.98 19.10 8.43
C ASP A 309 -20.36 18.86 7.82
N VAL A 310 -20.62 17.64 7.29
CA VAL A 310 -21.90 17.29 6.65
C VAL A 310 -22.74 16.40 7.54
N LEU A 311 -22.15 15.37 8.14
CA LEU A 311 -22.89 14.39 8.94
C LEU A 311 -22.94 14.71 10.44
N ASN A 312 -22.19 15.71 10.90
CA ASN A 312 -22.04 16.06 12.32
C ASN A 312 -21.71 14.86 13.23
N THR A 313 -20.82 13.97 12.76
CA THR A 313 -20.45 12.73 13.45
C THR A 313 -18.95 12.48 13.46
N GLY A 314 -18.51 11.56 14.32
CA GLY A 314 -17.12 11.15 14.36
C GLY A 314 -16.73 10.27 13.17
N TYR A 315 -15.57 10.47 12.60
CA TYR A 315 -15.06 9.74 11.43
C TYR A 315 -14.24 8.49 11.74
N SER A 316 -13.64 8.43 12.93
CA SER A 316 -12.64 7.41 13.27
C SER A 316 -13.23 6.00 13.32
N LEU A 317 -14.37 5.82 13.95
CA LEU A 317 -15.01 4.51 14.09
C LEU A 317 -15.50 3.93 12.77
N PRO A 318 -16.21 4.69 11.88
CA PRO A 318 -16.56 4.17 10.55
C PRO A 318 -15.36 3.73 9.72
N LEU A 319 -14.22 4.46 9.77
CA LEU A 319 -12.98 4.07 9.09
C LEU A 319 -12.36 2.80 9.70
N LEU A 320 -12.40 2.66 11.02
CA LEU A 320 -11.97 1.43 11.72
C LEU A 320 -12.83 0.23 11.31
N VAL A 321 -14.13 0.40 11.18
CA VAL A 321 -15.06 -0.65 10.71
C VAL A 321 -14.72 -1.05 9.27
N ALA A 322 -14.45 -0.10 8.37
CA ALA A 322 -14.02 -0.39 7.01
C ALA A 322 -12.72 -1.23 6.98
N GLN A 323 -11.73 -0.81 7.77
CA GLN A 323 -10.45 -1.53 7.86
C GLN A 323 -10.61 -2.94 8.45
N GLY A 324 -11.40 -3.08 9.52
CA GLY A 324 -11.70 -4.37 10.13
C GLY A 324 -12.42 -5.32 9.16
N ALA A 325 -13.44 -4.81 8.47
CA ALA A 325 -14.18 -5.57 7.45
C ALA A 325 -13.26 -6.03 6.31
N ALA A 326 -12.35 -5.16 5.82
CA ALA A 326 -11.38 -5.51 4.80
C ALA A 326 -10.45 -6.66 5.27
N ILE A 327 -9.89 -6.55 6.47
CA ILE A 327 -8.97 -7.57 7.04
C ILE A 327 -9.67 -8.94 7.15
N ILE A 328 -10.88 -8.98 7.69
CA ILE A 328 -11.65 -10.22 7.85
C ILE A 328 -11.98 -10.84 6.48
N SER A 329 -12.20 -10.00 5.46
CA SER A 329 -12.60 -10.43 4.12
C SER A 329 -11.45 -10.96 3.27
N TYR A 330 -10.19 -10.66 3.56
CA TYR A 330 -9.05 -11.05 2.72
C TYR A 330 -9.01 -12.56 2.42
N LEU A 331 -9.10 -13.42 3.44
CA LEU A 331 -9.02 -14.87 3.25
C LEU A 331 -10.25 -15.46 2.51
N PRO A 332 -11.50 -15.17 2.91
CA PRO A 332 -12.68 -15.61 2.17
C PRO A 332 -12.65 -15.21 0.69
N ILE A 333 -12.26 -13.96 0.41
CA ILE A 333 -12.19 -13.43 -0.96
C ILE A 333 -11.10 -14.12 -1.78
N GLY A 334 -9.92 -14.38 -1.19
CA GLY A 334 -8.86 -15.13 -1.86
C GLY A 334 -9.30 -16.55 -2.26
N MET A 335 -10.13 -17.20 -1.43
CA MET A 335 -10.73 -18.50 -1.76
C MET A 335 -11.81 -18.39 -2.84
N LEU A 336 -12.65 -17.35 -2.77
CA LEU A 336 -13.71 -17.09 -3.74
C LEU A 336 -13.12 -16.87 -5.15
N ALA A 337 -12.09 -16.04 -5.25
CA ALA A 337 -11.40 -15.75 -6.51
C ALA A 337 -10.79 -16.98 -7.16
N SER A 338 -10.23 -17.89 -6.35
CA SER A 338 -9.67 -19.14 -6.85
C SER A 338 -10.73 -20.12 -7.39
N LYS A 339 -12.00 -19.95 -6.98
CA LYS A 339 -13.13 -20.79 -7.42
C LYS A 339 -13.88 -20.19 -8.62
N PHE A 340 -14.13 -18.89 -8.62
CA PHE A 340 -15.00 -18.20 -9.58
C PHE A 340 -14.23 -17.38 -10.63
N GLY A 341 -12.91 -17.22 -10.46
CA GLY A 341 -12.04 -16.39 -11.29
C GLY A 341 -11.88 -14.96 -10.74
N ARG A 342 -10.75 -14.33 -11.09
CA ARG A 342 -10.37 -13.01 -10.56
C ARG A 342 -11.22 -11.90 -11.14
N LYS A 343 -11.48 -11.92 -12.45
CA LYS A 343 -12.27 -10.88 -13.13
C LYS A 343 -13.66 -10.74 -12.50
N LYS A 344 -14.37 -11.86 -12.31
CA LYS A 344 -15.72 -11.84 -11.71
C LYS A 344 -15.69 -11.32 -10.28
N THR A 345 -14.66 -11.71 -9.51
CA THR A 345 -14.48 -11.27 -8.12
C THR A 345 -14.17 -9.76 -8.07
N ILE A 346 -13.32 -9.23 -8.95
CA ILE A 346 -13.04 -7.79 -9.03
C ILE A 346 -14.31 -7.02 -9.40
N LEU A 347 -15.07 -7.48 -10.40
CA LEU A 347 -16.34 -6.83 -10.77
C LEU A 347 -17.32 -6.80 -9.59
N LEU A 348 -17.42 -7.89 -8.80
CA LEU A 348 -18.21 -7.91 -7.57
C LEU A 348 -17.73 -6.83 -6.59
N GLY A 349 -16.43 -6.74 -6.32
CA GLY A 349 -15.87 -5.73 -5.42
C GLY A 349 -16.10 -4.30 -5.89
N ILE A 350 -16.06 -4.05 -7.20
CA ILE A 350 -16.41 -2.74 -7.77
C ILE A 350 -17.90 -2.44 -7.56
N CYS A 351 -18.78 -3.42 -7.72
CA CYS A 351 -20.21 -3.27 -7.43
C CYS A 351 -20.47 -2.99 -5.95
N GLU A 352 -19.74 -3.67 -5.04
CA GLU A 352 -19.82 -3.42 -3.60
C GLU A 352 -19.40 -1.98 -3.25
N LEU A 353 -18.26 -1.49 -3.80
CA LEU A 353 -17.82 -0.09 -3.64
C LEU A 353 -18.83 0.90 -4.23
N PHE A 354 -19.30 0.66 -5.44
CA PHE A 354 -20.29 1.51 -6.10
C PHE A 354 -21.56 1.62 -5.25
N THR A 355 -22.08 0.48 -4.78
CA THR A 355 -23.28 0.44 -3.92
C THR A 355 -23.05 1.20 -2.61
N ALA A 356 -21.89 0.99 -1.97
CA ALA A 356 -21.52 1.69 -0.75
C ALA A 356 -21.53 3.23 -0.97
N PHE A 357 -20.90 3.71 -2.04
CA PHE A 357 -20.82 5.14 -2.32
C PHE A 357 -22.16 5.76 -2.77
N VAL A 358 -22.97 5.00 -3.51
CA VAL A 358 -24.33 5.43 -3.82
C VAL A 358 -25.18 5.56 -2.54
N LEU A 359 -25.13 4.57 -1.65
CA LEU A 359 -25.82 4.65 -0.36
C LEU A 359 -25.31 5.80 0.50
N ALA A 360 -23.97 6.02 0.53
CA ALA A 360 -23.38 7.14 1.25
C ALA A 360 -23.87 8.50 0.77
N THR A 361 -24.22 8.65 -0.51
CA THR A 361 -24.75 9.90 -1.09
C THR A 361 -26.07 10.32 -0.44
N PHE A 362 -26.86 9.37 0.04
CA PHE A 362 -28.17 9.62 0.64
C PHE A 362 -28.15 9.67 2.17
N THR A 363 -26.98 9.53 2.80
CA THR A 363 -26.85 9.66 4.26
C THR A 363 -26.87 11.12 4.69
N THR A 364 -27.62 11.40 5.76
CA THR A 364 -27.76 12.70 6.41
C THR A 364 -27.26 12.64 7.84
N SER A 365 -27.21 13.77 8.54
CA SER A 365 -26.85 13.80 9.97
C SER A 365 -27.74 12.91 10.83
N GLU A 366 -29.03 12.80 10.51
CA GLU A 366 -29.97 11.93 11.23
C GLU A 366 -29.72 10.44 10.99
N THR A 367 -29.24 10.08 9.80
CA THR A 367 -28.95 8.72 9.39
C THR A 367 -27.46 8.37 9.39
N ALA A 368 -26.62 9.21 10.03
CA ALA A 368 -25.17 9.06 10.08
C ALA A 368 -24.69 7.69 10.62
N PHE A 369 -25.50 7.03 11.46
CA PHE A 369 -25.20 5.67 11.94
C PHE A 369 -25.13 4.63 10.82
N LEU A 370 -25.81 4.85 9.67
CA LEU A 370 -25.72 3.96 8.51
C LEU A 370 -24.32 3.94 7.89
N MET A 371 -23.51 4.99 8.14
CA MET A 371 -22.13 5.03 7.65
C MET A 371 -21.26 3.89 8.15
N TYR A 372 -21.56 3.29 9.30
CA TYR A 372 -20.87 2.08 9.76
C TYR A 372 -21.08 0.90 8.79
N ALA A 373 -22.32 0.67 8.35
CA ALA A 373 -22.62 -0.40 7.39
C ALA A 373 -22.08 -0.08 6.00
N VAL A 374 -22.19 1.18 5.56
CA VAL A 374 -21.64 1.65 4.29
C VAL A 374 -20.12 1.49 4.24
N MET A 375 -19.42 1.90 5.29
CA MET A 375 -17.96 1.76 5.38
C MET A 375 -17.53 0.31 5.50
N ALA A 376 -18.29 -0.55 6.21
CA ALA A 376 -18.04 -1.98 6.21
C ALA A 376 -18.12 -2.57 4.79
N LEU A 377 -19.18 -2.24 4.03
CA LEU A 377 -19.35 -2.68 2.65
C LEU A 377 -18.21 -2.15 1.75
N ALA A 378 -17.81 -0.88 1.92
CA ALA A 378 -16.68 -0.32 1.18
C ALA A 378 -15.37 -1.03 1.52
N GLY A 379 -15.15 -1.40 2.78
CA GLY A 379 -14.00 -2.19 3.21
C GLY A 379 -13.96 -3.59 2.59
N ILE A 380 -15.10 -4.29 2.53
CA ILE A 380 -15.23 -5.59 1.85
C ILE A 380 -14.95 -5.44 0.36
N GLY A 381 -15.57 -4.45 -0.32
CA GLY A 381 -15.36 -4.18 -1.73
C GLY A 381 -13.89 -3.87 -2.05
N TRP A 382 -13.24 -3.06 -1.23
CA TRP A 382 -11.82 -2.79 -1.34
C TRP A 382 -10.96 -4.06 -1.22
N ALA A 383 -11.22 -4.90 -0.21
CA ALA A 383 -10.54 -6.17 -0.04
C ALA A 383 -10.73 -7.10 -1.24
N THR A 384 -11.97 -7.15 -1.76
CA THR A 384 -12.36 -7.95 -2.92
C THR A 384 -11.58 -7.56 -4.17
N ILE A 385 -11.35 -6.27 -4.40
CA ILE A 385 -10.54 -5.77 -5.51
C ILE A 385 -9.06 -6.02 -5.24
N ASN A 386 -8.55 -5.61 -4.09
CA ASN A 386 -7.12 -5.58 -3.78
C ASN A 386 -6.46 -6.96 -3.79
N VAL A 387 -7.15 -7.99 -3.26
CA VAL A 387 -6.67 -9.38 -3.28
C VAL A 387 -6.45 -9.89 -4.71
N ASN A 388 -7.20 -9.40 -5.69
CA ASN A 388 -7.28 -9.98 -7.04
C ASN A 388 -6.62 -9.12 -8.13
N SER A 389 -6.58 -7.80 -7.95
CA SER A 389 -6.09 -6.86 -8.96
C SER A 389 -4.62 -7.05 -9.30
N TYR A 390 -3.77 -7.12 -8.29
CA TYR A 390 -2.34 -7.33 -8.47
C TYR A 390 -2.03 -8.70 -9.14
N PRO A 391 -2.54 -9.85 -8.63
CA PRO A 391 -2.36 -11.13 -9.31
C PRO A 391 -2.85 -11.14 -10.77
N MET A 392 -3.92 -10.41 -11.09
CA MET A 392 -4.45 -10.33 -12.45
C MET A 392 -3.52 -9.56 -13.40
N VAL A 393 -2.87 -8.51 -12.91
CA VAL A 393 -1.89 -7.74 -13.70
C VAL A 393 -0.64 -8.57 -13.99
N VAL A 394 -0.08 -9.23 -12.97
CA VAL A 394 1.14 -10.03 -13.14
C VAL A 394 0.90 -11.33 -13.89
N GLU A 395 -0.34 -11.79 -14.00
CA GLU A 395 -0.71 -12.95 -14.85
C GLU A 395 -0.51 -12.67 -16.34
N MET A 396 -0.67 -11.41 -16.76
CA MET A 396 -0.41 -10.99 -18.14
C MET A 396 1.09 -10.82 -18.44
N ALA A 397 1.93 -10.82 -17.38
CA ALA A 397 3.38 -10.83 -17.54
C ALA A 397 3.84 -12.23 -17.98
N LYS A 398 4.76 -12.31 -18.95
CA LYS A 398 5.58 -13.51 -19.11
C LYS A 398 6.48 -13.65 -17.87
N SER A 399 6.81 -14.88 -17.46
CA SER A 399 7.47 -15.15 -16.17
C SER A 399 8.73 -14.32 -15.90
N GLY A 400 9.51 -13.97 -16.90
CA GLY A 400 10.73 -13.16 -16.73
C GLY A 400 10.51 -11.67 -16.38
N ASN A 401 9.27 -11.14 -16.43
CA ASN A 401 8.98 -9.71 -16.35
C ASN A 401 8.02 -9.30 -15.17
N VAL A 402 7.87 -10.14 -14.18
CA VAL A 402 6.92 -9.91 -13.07
C VAL A 402 7.21 -8.60 -12.33
N GLY A 403 8.47 -8.28 -12.06
CA GLY A 403 8.87 -7.04 -11.40
C GLY A 403 8.51 -5.79 -12.19
N LYS A 404 8.73 -5.79 -13.51
CA LYS A 404 8.33 -4.69 -14.40
C LYS A 404 6.81 -4.43 -14.31
N TYR A 405 5.99 -5.48 -14.41
CA TYR A 405 4.54 -5.35 -14.36
C TYR A 405 4.02 -4.99 -12.98
N THR A 406 4.69 -5.44 -11.92
CA THR A 406 4.46 -4.99 -10.55
C THR A 406 4.72 -3.49 -10.42
N GLY A 407 5.83 -3.00 -10.97
CA GLY A 407 6.14 -1.56 -10.99
C GLY A 407 5.07 -0.74 -11.72
N ILE A 408 4.61 -1.20 -12.89
CA ILE A 408 3.55 -0.53 -13.67
C ILE A 408 2.22 -0.52 -12.89
N TYR A 409 1.87 -1.62 -12.21
CA TYR A 409 0.71 -1.68 -11.31
C TYR A 409 0.76 -0.57 -10.25
N TYR A 410 1.91 -0.43 -9.58
CA TYR A 410 2.09 0.62 -8.58
C TYR A 410 2.10 2.02 -9.19
N THR A 411 2.69 2.21 -10.37
CA THR A 411 2.61 3.50 -11.08
C THR A 411 1.16 3.91 -11.30
N ALA A 412 0.31 3.00 -11.78
CA ALA A 412 -1.11 3.28 -12.00
C ALA A 412 -1.83 3.65 -10.69
N SER A 413 -1.65 2.85 -9.63
CA SER A 413 -2.30 3.08 -8.34
C SER A 413 -1.83 4.36 -7.66
N MET A 414 -0.53 4.66 -7.68
CA MET A 414 0.04 5.85 -7.05
C MET A 414 -0.26 7.12 -7.83
N SER A 415 -0.33 7.06 -9.16
CA SER A 415 -0.82 8.20 -9.95
C SER A 415 -2.23 8.59 -9.53
N ALA A 416 -3.12 7.63 -9.30
CA ALA A 416 -4.44 7.90 -8.76
C ALA A 416 -4.39 8.49 -7.34
N GLN A 417 -3.51 8.00 -6.46
CA GLN A 417 -3.36 8.52 -5.10
C GLN A 417 -2.87 9.96 -5.05
N ILE A 418 -2.02 10.38 -6.01
CA ILE A 418 -1.57 11.77 -6.14
C ILE A 418 -2.70 12.67 -6.65
N LEU A 419 -3.41 12.23 -7.68
CA LEU A 419 -4.43 13.05 -8.35
C LEU A 419 -5.72 13.18 -7.54
N THR A 420 -6.10 12.14 -6.81
CA THR A 420 -7.42 12.06 -6.15
C THR A 420 -7.66 13.15 -5.11
N PRO A 421 -6.76 13.41 -4.13
CA PRO A 421 -7.02 14.44 -3.12
C PRO A 421 -7.18 15.84 -3.72
N VAL A 422 -6.44 16.11 -4.81
CA VAL A 422 -6.50 17.39 -5.52
C VAL A 422 -7.82 17.53 -6.26
N LEU A 423 -8.17 16.55 -7.09
CA LEU A 423 -9.40 16.61 -7.90
C LEU A 423 -10.66 16.58 -7.03
N SER A 424 -10.71 15.69 -6.03
CA SER A 424 -11.86 15.64 -5.12
C SER A 424 -11.98 16.90 -4.27
N GLY A 425 -10.84 17.46 -3.80
CA GLY A 425 -10.82 18.72 -3.06
C GLY A 425 -11.34 19.88 -3.89
N ILE A 426 -10.84 20.08 -5.11
CA ILE A 426 -11.33 21.13 -6.03
C ILE A 426 -12.84 21.01 -6.27
N LEU A 427 -13.35 19.79 -6.50
CA LEU A 427 -14.78 19.61 -6.72
C LEU A 427 -15.62 19.90 -5.48
N MET A 428 -15.11 19.53 -4.29
CA MET A 428 -15.77 19.85 -3.01
C MET A 428 -15.80 21.36 -2.76
N ASP A 429 -14.74 22.08 -3.10
CA ASP A 429 -14.65 23.54 -2.93
C ASP A 429 -15.51 24.31 -3.95
N VAL A 430 -15.52 23.88 -5.23
CA VAL A 430 -16.22 24.57 -6.33
C VAL A 430 -17.72 24.27 -6.35
N ILE A 431 -18.14 23.04 -6.04
CA ILE A 431 -19.54 22.63 -6.11
C ILE A 431 -20.15 22.65 -4.70
N ASN A 432 -19.84 21.70 -3.87
CA ASN A 432 -20.14 21.59 -2.44
C ASN A 432 -19.58 20.27 -1.87
N MET A 433 -19.63 20.10 -0.55
CA MET A 433 -19.14 18.89 0.14
C MET A 433 -19.89 17.60 -0.28
N HIS A 434 -21.16 17.69 -0.64
CA HIS A 434 -21.98 16.52 -1.02
C HIS A 434 -21.52 15.86 -2.33
N VAL A 435 -20.65 16.48 -3.12
CA VAL A 435 -20.12 15.89 -4.36
C VAL A 435 -19.18 14.70 -4.11
N LEU A 436 -18.66 14.51 -2.88
CA LEU A 436 -17.68 13.50 -2.54
C LEU A 436 -18.11 12.08 -2.96
N PHE A 437 -19.25 11.61 -2.48
CA PHE A 437 -19.69 10.24 -2.77
C PHE A 437 -20.24 10.05 -4.20
N PRO A 438 -20.96 10.99 -4.83
CA PRO A 438 -21.19 10.97 -6.26
C PRO A 438 -19.92 10.84 -7.10
N TYR A 439 -18.86 11.60 -6.77
CA TYR A 439 -17.55 11.45 -7.41
C TYR A 439 -17.04 10.01 -7.28
N CYS A 440 -17.03 9.45 -6.07
CA CYS A 440 -16.58 8.08 -5.82
C CYS A 440 -17.38 7.06 -6.63
N ALA A 441 -18.70 7.21 -6.70
CA ALA A 441 -19.59 6.33 -7.45
C ALA A 441 -19.34 6.39 -8.96
N VAL A 442 -19.16 7.59 -9.53
CA VAL A 442 -18.82 7.78 -10.96
C VAL A 442 -17.52 7.06 -11.31
N PHE A 443 -16.48 7.22 -10.50
CA PHE A 443 -15.21 6.54 -10.76
C PHE A 443 -15.31 5.02 -10.60
N CYS A 444 -16.12 4.50 -9.67
CA CYS A 444 -16.42 3.07 -9.61
C CYS A 444 -17.17 2.57 -10.85
N ALA A 445 -18.12 3.34 -11.39
CA ALA A 445 -18.82 3.00 -12.63
C ALA A 445 -17.88 2.97 -13.85
N LEU A 446 -16.93 3.92 -13.94
CA LEU A 446 -15.88 3.91 -14.96
C LEU A 446 -14.95 2.70 -14.80
N ALA A 447 -14.57 2.36 -13.56
CA ALA A 447 -13.78 1.17 -13.25
C ALA A 447 -14.53 -0.12 -13.67
N PHE A 448 -15.81 -0.21 -13.38
CA PHE A 448 -16.64 -1.33 -13.81
C PHE A 448 -16.66 -1.46 -15.33
N THR A 449 -16.91 -0.36 -16.03
CA THR A 449 -16.97 -0.33 -17.50
C THR A 449 -15.66 -0.80 -18.12
N THR A 450 -14.53 -0.27 -17.68
CA THR A 450 -13.21 -0.66 -18.23
C THR A 450 -12.89 -2.12 -17.88
N MET A 451 -13.18 -2.57 -16.64
CA MET A 451 -12.93 -3.94 -16.20
C MET A 451 -13.80 -4.96 -16.93
N PHE A 452 -15.04 -4.59 -17.29
CA PHE A 452 -15.96 -5.46 -18.02
C PHE A 452 -15.38 -5.90 -19.37
N PHE A 453 -14.67 -5.01 -20.07
CA PHE A 453 -14.05 -5.30 -21.37
C PHE A 453 -12.69 -6.00 -21.30
N VAL A 454 -12.10 -6.21 -20.11
CA VAL A 454 -10.87 -6.98 -19.94
C VAL A 454 -11.14 -8.46 -20.29
N LYS A 455 -10.31 -9.05 -21.13
CA LYS A 455 -10.46 -10.45 -21.60
C LYS A 455 -9.36 -11.38 -21.09
N HIS A 456 -8.20 -10.86 -20.70
CA HIS A 456 -7.00 -11.61 -20.31
C HIS A 456 -6.62 -11.34 -18.85
N GLY A 457 -5.73 -12.17 -18.29
CA GLY A 457 -5.23 -12.03 -16.91
C GLY A 457 -6.04 -12.79 -15.87
N ASP A 458 -7.10 -13.49 -16.28
CA ASP A 458 -7.87 -14.36 -15.39
C ASP A 458 -7.30 -15.79 -15.43
N ALA A 459 -6.86 -16.31 -14.29
CA ALA A 459 -6.43 -17.69 -14.18
C ALA A 459 -7.65 -18.61 -14.38
N LYS A 460 -7.49 -19.67 -15.16
CA LYS A 460 -8.54 -20.69 -15.30
C LYS A 460 -8.87 -21.25 -13.90
N ALA A 461 -10.17 -21.34 -13.60
CA ALA A 461 -10.63 -21.98 -12.38
C ALA A 461 -10.09 -23.41 -12.30
N ILE A 462 -9.64 -23.83 -11.13
CA ILE A 462 -9.21 -25.22 -10.90
C ILE A 462 -10.43 -26.11 -11.09
N PRO A 463 -10.40 -27.09 -12.02
CA PRO A 463 -11.52 -28.00 -12.22
C PRO A 463 -11.85 -28.72 -10.90
N ALA A 464 -13.06 -28.55 -10.40
CA ALA A 464 -13.49 -29.23 -9.19
C ALA A 464 -13.64 -30.74 -9.49
N GLY A 465 -12.83 -31.58 -8.85
CA GLY A 465 -13.00 -33.03 -8.86
C GLY A 465 -12.14 -33.81 -9.87
N LYS A 466 -11.32 -33.19 -10.70
CA LYS A 466 -10.38 -33.92 -11.56
C LYS A 466 -9.13 -34.35 -10.80
N SER A 467 -8.72 -35.61 -10.98
CA SER A 467 -7.46 -36.12 -10.43
C SER A 467 -6.26 -35.52 -11.20
N LYS A 468 -5.06 -35.57 -10.61
CA LYS A 468 -3.83 -35.14 -11.29
C LYS A 468 -3.63 -35.83 -12.65
N GLN A 469 -4.01 -37.10 -12.77
CA GLN A 469 -3.90 -37.88 -13.99
C GLN A 469 -4.88 -37.41 -15.08
N GLU A 470 -6.14 -37.13 -14.71
CA GLU A 470 -7.15 -36.65 -15.68
C GLU A 470 -6.81 -35.24 -16.23
N ILE A 471 -6.21 -34.38 -15.42
CA ILE A 471 -5.75 -33.06 -15.86
C ILE A 471 -4.57 -33.20 -16.83
N PHE A 472 -3.67 -34.14 -16.59
CA PHE A 472 -2.52 -34.44 -17.42
C PHE A 472 -2.93 -35.07 -18.77
N GLU A 473 -3.87 -36.00 -18.75
CA GLU A 473 -4.43 -36.64 -19.97
C GLU A 473 -5.21 -35.64 -20.84
N ASP A 474 -6.03 -34.77 -20.23
CA ASP A 474 -6.73 -33.69 -20.96
C ASP A 474 -5.76 -32.68 -21.58
N THR A 475 -4.61 -32.46 -20.97
CA THR A 475 -3.60 -31.52 -21.47
C THR A 475 -2.83 -32.13 -22.62
N ILE A 476 -2.53 -33.45 -22.60
CA ILE A 476 -1.91 -34.18 -23.71
C ILE A 476 -2.87 -34.27 -24.91
N ASN A 477 -4.13 -34.60 -24.65
CA ASN A 477 -5.14 -34.71 -25.72
C ASN A 477 -5.44 -33.34 -26.39
N ALA A 478 -5.26 -32.23 -25.70
CA ALA A 478 -5.40 -30.87 -26.26
C ALA A 478 -4.16 -30.39 -27.04
N LEU A 479 -3.05 -31.13 -27.00
CA LEU A 479 -1.85 -30.88 -27.81
C LEU A 479 -1.80 -31.71 -29.09
N ASP A 480 -2.66 -32.73 -29.16
CA ASP A 480 -2.77 -33.60 -30.33
C ASP A 480 -3.90 -33.17 -31.30
N ASP A 481 -4.71 -32.16 -30.95
CA ASP A 481 -5.71 -31.48 -31.80
C ASP A 481 -5.17 -30.08 -32.27
#